data_157ed39e1034db23bc16e04865d34a00
#
_entry.id   157ed39e1034db23bc16e04865d34a00
#
_cell.length_a   1.000
_cell.length_b   1.000
_cell.length_c   1.000
_cell.angle_alpha   90.00
_cell.angle_beta   90.00
_cell.angle_gamma   90.00
#
_symmetry.space_group_name_H-M   'P 1'
#
loop_
_entity.id
_entity.type
_entity.pdbx_description
1 polymer ?
#
loop_
_entity_poly.entity_id
_entity_poly.type
_entity_poly.pdbx_seq_one_letter_code
_entity_poly.pdbx_strand_id
1 'polypeptide(L)'
;MLEPLLARHRLWSMAALAALVLLAWGWLLLGAGMGMAPVASLGPAGIGPAGSSGDMMALMMLTAGPWTAGQFAVTLAMWWVMMVAMMLPSAAPTILLYARAMGHRDAAQRPATESFLLGYLLVWALFSLLATVVQWRLSMAAMLSPMAMATPSRSLSAALLIAAGAYQVSPLKDACLRQCRNPARFLSRHYRPGAMGALRMGMIHGAWCVGCCWMLMALLFAGGIMNLVWIALLTLLVAMEKLLPWGRGTSVVAGLACIAGGGIILLQ
;
A
#
# COMPACT_ATOMS: atom_id res chain seq x y z
N MET A 1 14.18 26.37 26.96
CA MET A 1 13.95 26.89 25.58
C MET A 1 13.98 25.81 24.48
N LEU A 2 14.44 24.59 24.72
CA LEU A 2 14.49 23.51 23.70
C LEU A 2 13.16 22.75 23.52
N GLU A 3 12.35 22.62 24.57
CA GLU A 3 11.07 21.89 24.51
C GLU A 3 10.06 22.42 23.47
N PRO A 4 9.82 23.75 23.34
CA PRO A 4 8.89 24.25 22.33
C PRO A 4 9.39 24.03 20.89
N LEU A 5 10.69 24.03 20.64
CA LEU A 5 11.27 23.76 19.33
C LEU A 5 11.13 22.27 18.93
N LEU A 6 11.32 21.37 19.89
CA LEU A 6 11.16 19.91 19.68
C LEU A 6 9.68 19.54 19.46
N ALA A 7 8.78 20.16 20.20
CA ALA A 7 7.33 20.00 19.99
C ALA A 7 6.90 20.51 18.61
N ARG A 8 7.46 21.62 18.15
CA ARG A 8 7.19 22.20 16.84
C ARG A 8 7.66 21.31 15.70
N HIS A 9 8.84 20.69 15.79
CA HIS A 9 9.33 19.73 14.79
C HIS A 9 8.46 18.47 14.70
N ARG A 10 8.01 17.96 15.83
CA ARG A 10 7.10 16.82 15.87
C ARG A 10 5.78 17.14 15.17
N LEU A 11 5.22 18.31 15.45
CA LEU A 11 3.98 18.77 14.81
C LEU A 11 4.16 18.90 13.29
N TRP A 12 5.27 19.47 12.81
CA TRP A 12 5.56 19.58 11.40
C TRP A 12 5.71 18.22 10.71
N SER A 13 6.41 17.27 11.33
CA SER A 13 6.56 15.92 10.78
C SER A 13 5.22 15.18 10.75
N MET A 14 4.40 15.31 11.79
CA MET A 14 3.05 14.73 11.81
C MET A 14 2.14 15.36 10.76
N ALA A 15 2.17 16.69 10.65
CA ALA A 15 1.37 17.42 9.65
C ALA A 15 1.79 17.05 8.22
N ALA A 16 3.09 16.94 7.94
CA ALA A 16 3.60 16.53 6.65
C ALA A 16 3.18 15.08 6.28
N LEU A 17 3.29 14.15 7.21
CA LEU A 17 2.84 12.77 7.00
C LEU A 17 1.32 12.71 6.79
N ALA A 18 0.55 13.42 7.61
CA ALA A 18 -0.90 13.50 7.45
C ALA A 18 -1.29 14.11 6.11
N ALA A 19 -0.64 15.20 5.71
CA ALA A 19 -0.87 15.85 4.42
C ALA A 19 -0.58 14.89 3.25
N LEU A 20 0.54 14.17 3.28
CA LEU A 20 0.86 13.18 2.25
C LEU A 20 -0.21 12.09 2.15
N VAL A 21 -0.67 11.56 3.29
CA VAL A 21 -1.72 10.54 3.32
C VAL A 21 -3.04 11.10 2.79
N LEU A 22 -3.45 12.29 3.23
CA LEU A 22 -4.70 12.92 2.79
C LEU A 22 -4.66 13.27 1.30
N LEU A 23 -3.55 13.79 0.79
CA LEU A 23 -3.36 14.06 -0.63
C LEU A 23 -3.41 12.77 -1.45
N ALA A 24 -2.77 11.69 -0.97
CA ALA A 24 -2.78 10.41 -1.65
C ALA A 24 -4.21 9.80 -1.70
N TRP A 25 -4.96 9.83 -0.60
CA TRP A 25 -6.36 9.41 -0.58
C TRP A 25 -7.24 10.32 -1.42
N GLY A 26 -7.05 11.65 -1.35
CA GLY A 26 -7.78 12.61 -2.18
C GLY A 26 -7.60 12.33 -3.67
N TRP A 27 -6.36 12.07 -4.10
CA TRP A 27 -6.08 11.73 -5.49
C TRP A 27 -6.71 10.39 -5.93
N LEU A 28 -6.72 9.37 -5.05
CA LEU A 28 -7.42 8.10 -5.30
C LEU A 28 -8.93 8.31 -5.43
N LEU A 29 -9.53 9.12 -4.56
CA LEU A 29 -10.95 9.46 -4.59
C LEU A 29 -11.35 10.20 -5.87
N LEU A 30 -10.43 10.96 -6.46
CA LEU A 30 -10.62 11.66 -7.74
C LEU A 30 -10.36 10.76 -8.97
N GLY A 31 -10.16 9.44 -8.77
CA GLY A 31 -10.03 8.48 -9.87
C GLY A 31 -8.59 8.27 -10.35
N ALA A 32 -7.60 8.73 -9.58
CA ALA A 32 -6.17 8.49 -9.83
C ALA A 32 -5.70 8.86 -11.26
N GLY A 33 -6.34 9.84 -11.90
CA GLY A 33 -6.01 10.25 -13.27
C GLY A 33 -6.44 9.27 -14.36
N MET A 34 -7.23 8.22 -14.03
CA MET A 34 -7.63 7.17 -14.96
C MET A 34 -9.04 7.39 -15.54
N GLY A 35 -9.65 8.55 -15.31
CA GLY A 35 -10.99 8.87 -15.83
C GLY A 35 -12.13 8.06 -15.20
N MET A 36 -11.87 7.31 -14.15
CA MET A 36 -12.88 6.53 -13.43
C MET A 36 -13.50 7.37 -12.32
N ALA A 37 -14.78 7.14 -12.02
CA ALA A 37 -15.47 7.72 -10.86
C ALA A 37 -15.52 6.67 -9.72
N PRO A 38 -14.45 6.51 -8.92
CA PRO A 38 -14.37 5.44 -7.93
C PRO A 38 -15.39 5.64 -6.80
N VAL A 39 -15.90 6.86 -6.59
CA VAL A 39 -16.98 7.16 -5.63
C VAL A 39 -18.30 6.50 -6.06
N ALA A 40 -18.52 6.26 -7.34
CA ALA A 40 -19.69 5.53 -7.82
C ALA A 40 -19.70 4.04 -7.38
N SER A 41 -18.55 3.45 -7.04
CA SER A 41 -18.45 2.09 -6.52
C SER A 41 -18.83 1.96 -5.03
N LEU A 42 -19.07 3.07 -4.32
CA LEU A 42 -19.49 3.09 -2.92
C LEU A 42 -21.00 2.87 -2.73
N GLY A 43 -21.78 2.76 -3.80
CA GLY A 43 -23.21 2.46 -3.74
C GLY A 43 -23.48 1.04 -3.23
N PRO A 44 -24.65 0.81 -2.54
CA PRO A 44 -24.99 -0.46 -1.90
C PRO A 44 -25.13 -1.65 -2.85
N ALA A 45 -25.06 -1.43 -4.17
CA ALA A 45 -25.14 -2.48 -5.20
C ALA A 45 -23.86 -2.64 -6.03
N GLY A 46 -22.79 -1.84 -5.75
CA GLY A 46 -21.63 -1.82 -6.67
C GLY A 46 -21.98 -1.33 -8.09
N ILE A 47 -23.19 -0.84 -8.28
CA ILE A 47 -23.76 -0.38 -9.55
C ILE A 47 -24.09 1.09 -9.33
N GLY A 48 -23.06 1.95 -9.37
CA GLY A 48 -23.32 3.39 -9.63
C GLY A 48 -23.93 3.53 -11.02
N PRO A 49 -24.69 4.61 -11.30
CA PRO A 49 -25.13 4.89 -12.65
C PRO A 49 -23.88 4.88 -13.54
N ALA A 50 -23.89 3.98 -14.52
CA ALA A 50 -22.84 3.94 -15.54
C ALA A 50 -22.68 5.38 -16.04
N GLY A 51 -21.46 5.89 -15.97
CA GLY A 51 -21.12 7.13 -16.66
C GLY A 51 -21.66 7.03 -18.10
N SER A 52 -21.93 8.15 -18.73
CA SER A 52 -22.56 8.17 -20.04
C SER A 52 -21.96 7.10 -20.94
N SER A 53 -22.74 6.49 -21.80
CA SER A 53 -22.24 5.42 -22.71
C SER A 53 -20.99 5.84 -23.47
N GLY A 54 -20.77 7.15 -23.64
CA GLY A 54 -19.56 7.74 -24.23
C GLY A 54 -18.33 7.61 -23.34
N ASP A 55 -18.46 7.81 -22.02
CA ASP A 55 -17.32 7.69 -21.09
C ASP A 55 -16.88 6.23 -20.94
N MET A 56 -17.83 5.30 -20.99
CA MET A 56 -17.55 3.87 -20.95
C MET A 56 -16.88 3.39 -22.24
N MET A 57 -17.30 3.93 -23.41
CA MET A 57 -16.69 3.64 -24.70
C MET A 57 -15.27 4.23 -24.78
N ALA A 58 -15.07 5.46 -24.29
CA ALA A 58 -13.74 6.07 -24.21
C ALA A 58 -12.80 5.28 -23.30
N LEU A 59 -13.28 4.82 -22.15
CA LEU A 59 -12.51 3.97 -21.21
C LEU A 59 -12.20 2.60 -21.85
N MET A 60 -13.15 1.99 -22.56
CA MET A 60 -12.90 0.75 -23.32
C MET A 60 -11.86 0.95 -24.41
N MET A 61 -11.90 2.07 -25.15
CA MET A 61 -10.90 2.37 -26.18
C MET A 61 -9.51 2.63 -25.59
N LEU A 62 -9.44 3.31 -24.43
CA LEU A 62 -8.16 3.56 -23.73
C LEU A 62 -7.55 2.28 -23.14
N THR A 63 -8.37 1.30 -22.77
CA THR A 63 -7.89 0.05 -22.13
C THR A 63 -7.73 -1.12 -23.11
N ALA A 64 -8.36 -1.08 -24.26
CA ALA A 64 -8.31 -2.14 -25.29
C ALA A 64 -7.13 -2.03 -26.28
N GLY A 65 -6.37 -0.92 -26.24
CA GLY A 65 -5.19 -0.70 -27.09
C GLY A 65 -3.90 -1.24 -26.48
N PRO A 66 -2.83 -1.35 -27.27
CA PRO A 66 -1.51 -1.64 -26.74
C PRO A 66 -1.09 -0.53 -25.75
N TRP A 67 -0.53 -0.92 -24.61
CA TRP A 67 -0.11 0.03 -23.59
C TRP A 67 0.89 1.05 -24.13
N THR A 68 0.55 2.30 -24.05
CA THR A 68 1.45 3.41 -24.35
C THR A 68 2.36 3.71 -23.16
N ALA A 69 3.49 4.39 -23.39
CA ALA A 69 4.38 4.85 -22.33
C ALA A 69 3.63 5.76 -21.33
N GLY A 70 2.67 6.57 -21.81
CA GLY A 70 1.84 7.41 -20.94
C GLY A 70 0.93 6.58 -20.03
N GLN A 71 0.26 5.55 -20.55
CA GLN A 71 -0.54 4.64 -19.73
C GLN A 71 0.29 3.90 -18.69
N PHE A 72 1.47 3.44 -19.05
CA PHE A 72 2.39 2.81 -18.10
C PHE A 72 2.77 3.79 -16.97
N ALA A 73 3.12 5.03 -17.32
CA ALA A 73 3.49 6.05 -16.34
C ALA A 73 2.33 6.41 -15.39
N VAL A 74 1.11 6.58 -15.91
CA VAL A 74 -0.08 6.84 -15.09
C VAL A 74 -0.39 5.66 -14.17
N THR A 75 -0.31 4.42 -14.68
CA THR A 75 -0.53 3.22 -13.86
C THR A 75 0.53 3.07 -12.79
N LEU A 76 1.80 3.35 -13.09
CA LEU A 76 2.87 3.36 -12.10
C LEU A 76 2.63 4.40 -11.00
N ALA A 77 2.25 5.62 -11.39
CA ALA A 77 1.91 6.68 -10.44
C ALA A 77 0.72 6.27 -9.56
N MET A 78 -0.32 5.68 -10.16
CA MET A 78 -1.48 5.16 -9.44
C MET A 78 -1.06 4.12 -8.39
N TRP A 79 -0.28 3.10 -8.77
CA TRP A 79 0.22 2.11 -7.83
C TRP A 79 1.04 2.74 -6.71
N TRP A 80 1.95 3.64 -7.05
CA TRP A 80 2.83 4.25 -6.05
C TRP A 80 2.06 5.11 -5.04
N VAL A 81 1.17 5.99 -5.51
CA VAL A 81 0.34 6.83 -4.63
C VAL A 81 -0.59 5.96 -3.77
N MET A 82 -1.17 4.89 -4.34
CA MET A 82 -1.99 3.94 -3.60
C MET A 82 -1.17 3.25 -2.50
N MET A 83 0.06 2.80 -2.78
CA MET A 83 0.94 2.24 -1.74
C MET A 83 1.29 3.27 -0.66
N VAL A 84 1.53 4.52 -1.02
CA VAL A 84 1.73 5.61 -0.04
C VAL A 84 0.48 5.77 0.84
N ALA A 85 -0.71 5.87 0.24
CA ALA A 85 -1.98 6.02 0.96
C ALA A 85 -2.22 4.90 1.97
N MET A 86 -1.95 3.65 1.56
CA MET A 86 -2.21 2.45 2.37
C MET A 86 -1.15 2.21 3.45
N MET A 87 0.12 2.44 3.13
CA MET A 87 1.23 1.96 3.96
C MET A 87 1.86 3.02 4.84
N LEU A 88 1.82 4.29 4.45
CA LEU A 88 2.41 5.37 5.24
C LEU A 88 1.77 5.52 6.62
N PRO A 89 0.44 5.39 6.80
CA PRO A 89 -0.18 5.44 8.13
C PRO A 89 0.39 4.39 9.09
N SER A 90 0.61 3.18 8.60
CA SER A 90 1.14 2.07 9.40
C SER A 90 2.65 2.20 9.70
N ALA A 91 3.39 2.98 8.92
CA ALA A 91 4.82 3.27 9.12
C ALA A 91 5.06 4.53 9.97
N ALA A 92 4.04 5.38 10.13
CA ALA A 92 4.14 6.65 10.84
C ALA A 92 4.75 6.53 12.26
N PRO A 93 4.42 5.54 13.10
CA PRO A 93 5.04 5.38 14.42
C PRO A 93 6.57 5.25 14.35
N THR A 94 7.08 4.50 13.38
CA THR A 94 8.54 4.31 13.20
C THR A 94 9.21 5.59 12.72
N ILE A 95 8.61 6.29 11.75
CA ILE A 95 9.11 7.56 11.20
C ILE A 95 9.13 8.63 12.29
N LEU A 96 8.05 8.75 13.07
CA LEU A 96 7.94 9.74 14.13
C LEU A 96 8.88 9.43 15.31
N LEU A 97 9.09 8.14 15.63
CA LEU A 97 10.07 7.75 16.65
C LEU A 97 11.49 8.09 16.20
N TYR A 98 11.80 7.85 14.90
CA TYR A 98 13.08 8.24 14.32
C TYR A 98 13.28 9.77 14.39
N ALA A 99 12.29 10.54 13.95
CA ALA A 99 12.32 12.00 14.01
C ALA A 99 12.54 12.52 15.43
N ARG A 100 11.89 11.89 16.44
CA ARG A 100 12.08 12.23 17.85
C ARG A 100 13.50 11.90 18.34
N ALA A 101 14.02 10.75 18.00
CA ALA A 101 15.37 10.33 18.38
C ALA A 101 16.45 11.24 17.80
N MET A 102 16.22 11.77 16.57
CA MET A 102 17.14 12.69 15.90
C MET A 102 17.00 14.14 16.38
N GLY A 103 15.83 14.55 16.85
CA GLY A 103 15.58 15.91 17.34
C GLY A 103 16.39 16.29 18.60
N HIS A 104 16.93 15.31 19.30
CA HIS A 104 17.81 15.51 20.46
C HIS A 104 19.30 15.60 20.08
N ARG A 105 19.64 15.42 18.80
CA ARG A 105 20.99 15.52 18.26
C ARG A 105 21.08 16.76 17.38
N ASP A 106 22.28 17.33 17.23
CA ASP A 106 22.55 18.62 16.62
C ASP A 106 21.79 18.94 15.33
N ALA A 107 21.54 20.25 15.11
CA ALA A 107 20.81 20.79 13.97
C ALA A 107 21.36 20.35 12.57
N ALA A 108 22.62 19.95 12.51
CA ALA A 108 23.27 19.43 11.28
C ALA A 108 22.71 18.06 10.83
N GLN A 109 21.91 17.37 11.66
CA GLN A 109 21.36 16.04 11.35
C GLN A 109 19.88 16.07 10.91
N ARG A 110 19.30 17.23 10.67
CA ARG A 110 17.90 17.41 10.25
C ARG A 110 17.52 16.71 8.93
N PRO A 111 18.39 16.61 7.88
CA PRO A 111 18.03 15.89 6.66
C PRO A 111 17.79 14.38 6.84
N ALA A 112 18.10 13.85 8.01
CA ALA A 112 18.03 12.40 8.24
C ALA A 112 16.60 11.82 8.23
N THR A 113 15.60 12.55 8.74
CA THR A 113 14.21 12.06 8.73
C THR A 113 13.62 12.02 7.33
N GLU A 114 13.92 13.03 6.51
CA GLU A 114 13.51 13.08 5.10
C GLU A 114 14.17 11.97 4.31
N SER A 115 15.47 11.72 4.54
CA SER A 115 16.20 10.62 3.94
C SER A 115 15.64 9.25 4.35
N PHE A 116 15.23 9.07 5.60
CA PHE A 116 14.56 7.86 6.05
C PHE A 116 13.24 7.65 5.30
N LEU A 117 12.40 8.68 5.23
CA LEU A 117 11.14 8.64 4.49
C LEU A 117 11.37 8.34 3.01
N LEU A 118 12.35 9.00 2.39
CA LEU A 118 12.72 8.76 0.99
C LEU A 118 13.11 7.30 0.77
N GLY A 119 13.96 6.72 1.63
CA GLY A 119 14.33 5.32 1.55
C GLY A 119 13.14 4.37 1.61
N TYR A 120 12.19 4.65 2.49
CA TYR A 120 10.93 3.91 2.60
C TYR A 120 10.09 4.00 1.32
N LEU A 121 9.92 5.21 0.79
CA LEU A 121 9.14 5.47 -0.42
C LEU A 121 9.79 4.88 -1.68
N LEU A 122 11.13 4.82 -1.77
CA LEU A 122 11.83 4.16 -2.87
C LEU A 122 11.54 2.66 -2.94
N VAL A 123 11.48 1.98 -1.81
CA VAL A 123 11.13 0.55 -1.79
C VAL A 123 9.69 0.33 -2.27
N TRP A 124 8.77 1.21 -1.87
CA TRP A 124 7.39 1.15 -2.36
C TRP A 124 7.27 1.55 -3.83
N ALA A 125 8.13 2.45 -4.34
CA ALA A 125 8.21 2.74 -5.76
C ALA A 125 8.66 1.52 -6.57
N LEU A 126 9.66 0.78 -6.07
CA LEU A 126 10.11 -0.46 -6.69
C LEU A 126 9.00 -1.53 -6.70
N PHE A 127 8.30 -1.70 -5.57
CA PHE A 127 7.13 -2.60 -5.50
C PHE A 127 6.05 -2.18 -6.51
N SER A 128 5.75 -0.89 -6.60
CA SER A 128 4.76 -0.34 -7.53
C SER A 128 5.16 -0.57 -8.99
N LEU A 129 6.45 -0.45 -9.31
CA LEU A 129 6.97 -0.79 -10.63
C LEU A 129 6.74 -2.27 -10.96
N LEU A 130 7.04 -3.16 -10.03
CA LEU A 130 6.78 -4.61 -10.21
C LEU A 130 5.29 -4.89 -10.37
N ALA A 131 4.43 -4.28 -9.56
CA ALA A 131 2.98 -4.42 -9.66
C ALA A 131 2.45 -3.91 -11.01
N THR A 132 2.96 -2.78 -11.50
CA THR A 132 2.62 -2.23 -12.82
C THR A 132 3.02 -3.18 -13.95
N VAL A 133 4.23 -3.75 -13.88
CA VAL A 133 4.68 -4.74 -14.87
C VAL A 133 3.81 -6.00 -14.84
N VAL A 134 3.45 -6.48 -13.65
CA VAL A 134 2.53 -7.63 -13.51
C VAL A 134 1.16 -7.29 -14.10
N GLN A 135 0.60 -6.12 -13.78
CA GLN A 135 -0.67 -5.66 -14.34
C GLN A 135 -0.62 -5.58 -15.88
N TRP A 136 0.44 -4.99 -16.40
CA TRP A 136 0.66 -4.92 -17.85
C TRP A 136 0.67 -6.32 -18.50
N ARG A 137 1.43 -7.26 -17.94
CA ARG A 137 1.50 -8.64 -18.45
C ARG A 137 0.15 -9.35 -18.38
N LEU A 138 -0.57 -9.20 -17.27
CA LEU A 138 -1.90 -9.79 -17.10
C LEU A 138 -2.92 -9.17 -18.06
N SER A 139 -2.83 -7.88 -18.34
CA SER A 139 -3.67 -7.20 -19.33
C SER A 139 -3.39 -7.70 -20.75
N MET A 140 -2.12 -7.87 -21.10
CA MET A 140 -1.73 -8.42 -22.41
C MET A 140 -2.17 -9.89 -22.60
N ALA A 141 -2.25 -10.65 -21.50
CA ALA A 141 -2.76 -12.02 -21.52
C ALA A 141 -4.30 -12.09 -21.42
N ALA A 142 -5.01 -10.96 -21.50
CA ALA A 142 -6.48 -10.86 -21.32
C ALA A 142 -6.99 -11.49 -20.00
N MET A 143 -6.13 -11.53 -18.97
CA MET A 143 -6.44 -12.08 -17.64
C MET A 143 -6.99 -11.04 -16.66
N LEU A 144 -7.12 -9.79 -17.10
CA LEU A 144 -7.73 -8.70 -16.32
C LEU A 144 -8.93 -8.13 -17.06
N SER A 145 -10.04 -7.94 -16.34
CA SER A 145 -11.20 -7.22 -16.86
C SER A 145 -10.85 -5.73 -17.01
N PRO A 146 -11.06 -5.12 -18.19
CA PRO A 146 -10.78 -3.69 -18.38
C PRO A 146 -11.57 -2.79 -17.44
N MET A 147 -12.82 -3.11 -17.12
CA MET A 147 -13.70 -2.29 -16.26
C MET A 147 -13.40 -2.45 -14.78
N ALA A 148 -13.22 -3.68 -14.30
CA ALA A 148 -13.02 -3.93 -12.86
C ALA A 148 -11.54 -3.87 -12.46
N MET A 149 -10.63 -3.91 -13.43
CA MET A 149 -9.19 -4.12 -13.19
C MET A 149 -8.93 -5.28 -12.22
N ALA A 150 -9.80 -6.28 -12.29
CA ALA A 150 -9.75 -7.49 -11.50
C ALA A 150 -9.68 -8.71 -12.41
N THR A 151 -9.19 -9.83 -11.89
CA THR A 151 -9.22 -11.07 -12.67
C THR A 151 -10.65 -11.60 -12.79
N PRO A 152 -11.17 -11.85 -14.00
CA PRO A 152 -12.47 -12.48 -14.20
C PRO A 152 -12.44 -13.97 -13.89
N SER A 153 -11.26 -14.57 -13.78
CA SER A 153 -11.09 -16.01 -13.51
C SER A 153 -11.33 -16.30 -12.04
N ARG A 154 -12.39 -17.10 -11.77
CA ARG A 154 -12.69 -17.58 -10.42
C ARG A 154 -11.55 -18.39 -9.82
N SER A 155 -10.93 -19.26 -10.60
CA SER A 155 -9.80 -20.08 -10.17
C SER A 155 -8.58 -19.24 -9.79
N LEU A 156 -8.26 -18.19 -10.53
CA LEU A 156 -7.17 -17.30 -10.21
C LEU A 156 -7.47 -16.47 -8.96
N SER A 157 -8.70 -15.96 -8.81
CA SER A 157 -9.12 -15.25 -7.59
C SER A 157 -9.06 -16.16 -6.36
N ALA A 158 -9.53 -17.39 -6.47
CA ALA A 158 -9.47 -18.38 -5.40
C ALA A 158 -8.01 -18.74 -5.06
N ALA A 159 -7.15 -18.95 -6.06
CA ALA A 159 -5.74 -19.23 -5.84
C ALA A 159 -5.03 -18.07 -5.13
N LEU A 160 -5.30 -16.82 -5.53
CA LEU A 160 -4.75 -15.62 -4.86
C LEU A 160 -5.21 -15.53 -3.40
N LEU A 161 -6.50 -15.78 -3.12
CA LEU A 161 -7.03 -15.78 -1.76
C LEU A 161 -6.38 -16.86 -0.90
N ILE A 162 -6.31 -18.11 -1.39
CA ILE A 162 -5.69 -19.22 -0.67
C ILE A 162 -4.20 -18.96 -0.44
N ALA A 163 -3.48 -18.48 -1.44
CA ALA A 163 -2.06 -18.15 -1.31
C ALA A 163 -1.82 -17.00 -0.31
N ALA A 164 -2.65 -15.96 -0.37
CA ALA A 164 -2.60 -14.86 0.60
C ALA A 164 -2.92 -15.35 2.02
N GLY A 165 -3.94 -16.18 2.17
CA GLY A 165 -4.29 -16.78 3.44
C GLY A 165 -3.19 -17.68 4.01
N ALA A 166 -2.57 -18.52 3.19
CA ALA A 166 -1.43 -19.35 3.57
C ALA A 166 -0.23 -18.48 4.00
N TYR A 167 0.03 -17.39 3.26
CA TYR A 167 1.08 -16.45 3.64
C TYR A 167 0.78 -15.76 4.97
N GLN A 168 -0.49 -15.39 5.21
CA GLN A 168 -0.93 -14.74 6.45
C GLN A 168 -0.62 -15.57 7.70
N VAL A 169 -0.72 -16.88 7.64
CA VAL A 169 -0.43 -17.78 8.76
C VAL A 169 1.04 -18.20 8.82
N SER A 170 1.85 -17.87 7.82
CA SER A 170 3.22 -18.33 7.68
C SER A 170 4.17 -17.71 8.71
N PRO A 171 5.26 -18.41 9.08
CA PRO A 171 6.30 -17.88 9.94
C PRO A 171 7.12 -16.77 9.24
N LEU A 172 7.15 -16.73 7.91
CA LEU A 172 7.83 -15.68 7.14
C LEU A 172 7.16 -14.33 7.36
N LYS A 173 5.83 -14.27 7.23
CA LYS A 173 5.09 -13.06 7.53
C LYS A 173 5.30 -12.62 8.97
N ASP A 174 5.26 -13.56 9.92
CA ASP A 174 5.43 -13.25 11.33
C ASP A 174 6.82 -12.65 11.63
N ALA A 175 7.87 -13.16 11.00
CA ALA A 175 9.22 -12.61 11.11
C ALA A 175 9.30 -11.17 10.61
N CYS A 176 8.69 -10.87 9.45
CA CYS A 176 8.63 -9.52 8.90
C CYS A 176 7.78 -8.58 9.78
N LEU A 177 6.61 -9.05 10.21
CA LEU A 177 5.67 -8.29 11.01
C LEU A 177 6.27 -7.86 12.36
N ARG A 178 7.05 -8.74 13.00
CA ARG A 178 7.77 -8.43 14.26
C ARG A 178 8.72 -7.25 14.12
N GLN A 179 9.37 -7.07 12.97
CA GLN A 179 10.25 -5.91 12.72
C GLN A 179 9.44 -4.61 12.58
N CYS A 180 8.29 -4.67 11.90
CA CYS A 180 7.41 -3.51 11.74
C CYS A 180 6.72 -3.09 13.04
N ARG A 181 6.41 -4.04 13.93
CA ARG A 181 5.69 -3.79 15.20
C ARG A 181 6.58 -3.28 16.33
N ASN A 182 7.89 -3.37 16.22
CA ASN A 182 8.85 -2.95 17.24
C ASN A 182 9.79 -1.86 16.72
N PRO A 183 9.29 -0.63 16.51
CA PRO A 183 10.08 0.44 15.93
C PRO A 183 11.32 0.79 16.76
N ALA A 184 11.25 0.74 18.09
CA ALA A 184 12.39 1.01 18.96
C ALA A 184 13.51 -0.02 18.78
N ARG A 185 13.15 -1.32 18.73
CA ARG A 185 14.11 -2.40 18.47
C ARG A 185 14.68 -2.35 17.07
N PHE A 186 13.85 -2.00 16.08
CA PHE A 186 14.31 -1.80 14.71
C PHE A 186 15.35 -0.68 14.64
N LEU A 187 15.06 0.48 15.21
CA LEU A 187 15.95 1.64 15.19
C LEU A 187 17.26 1.34 15.94
N SER A 188 17.21 0.71 17.13
CA SER A 188 18.42 0.40 17.88
C SER A 188 19.38 -0.56 17.17
N ARG A 189 18.83 -1.52 16.40
CA ARG A 189 19.64 -2.51 15.68
C ARG A 189 20.22 -2.00 14.35
N HIS A 190 19.51 -1.09 13.68
CA HIS A 190 19.86 -0.62 12.34
C HIS A 190 20.37 0.82 12.33
N TYR A 191 20.55 1.44 13.51
CA TYR A 191 20.98 2.82 13.59
C TYR A 191 22.29 3.05 12.83
N ARG A 192 22.27 4.03 11.94
CA ARG A 192 23.44 4.54 11.22
C ARG A 192 23.36 6.06 11.18
N PRO A 193 24.46 6.76 11.48
CA PRO A 193 24.48 8.22 11.45
C PRO A 193 24.43 8.75 10.00
N GLY A 194 23.99 10.02 9.87
CA GLY A 194 23.98 10.76 8.62
C GLY A 194 22.81 10.41 7.69
N ALA A 195 22.64 11.21 6.64
CA ALA A 195 21.52 11.09 5.69
C ALA A 195 21.54 9.76 4.93
N MET A 196 22.71 9.27 4.50
CA MET A 196 22.83 7.99 3.82
C MET A 196 22.50 6.80 4.75
N GLY A 197 22.91 6.91 6.03
CA GLY A 197 22.52 5.94 7.06
C GLY A 197 21.01 5.88 7.24
N ALA A 198 20.35 7.02 7.30
CA ALA A 198 18.91 7.18 7.39
C ALA A 198 18.19 6.62 6.17
N LEU A 199 18.65 6.93 4.96
CA LEU A 199 18.13 6.38 3.71
C LEU A 199 18.15 4.85 3.73
N ARG A 200 19.28 4.26 4.07
CA ARG A 200 19.43 2.80 4.18
C ARG A 200 18.48 2.21 5.24
N MET A 201 18.34 2.85 6.39
CA MET A 201 17.39 2.43 7.43
C MET A 201 15.96 2.46 6.89
N GLY A 202 15.58 3.52 6.17
CA GLY A 202 14.28 3.63 5.52
C GLY A 202 14.04 2.52 4.50
N MET A 203 15.04 2.20 3.67
CA MET A 203 14.95 1.08 2.73
C MET A 203 14.77 -0.26 3.43
N ILE A 204 15.53 -0.54 4.49
CA ILE A 204 15.40 -1.77 5.28
C ILE A 204 14.01 -1.86 5.91
N HIS A 205 13.50 -0.76 6.48
CA HIS A 205 12.15 -0.73 7.04
C HIS A 205 11.08 -0.94 5.96
N GLY A 206 11.24 -0.32 4.80
CA GLY A 206 10.38 -0.54 3.63
C GLY A 206 10.37 -1.99 3.16
N ALA A 207 11.54 -2.63 3.09
CA ALA A 207 11.66 -4.03 2.71
C ALA A 207 10.92 -4.97 3.69
N TRP A 208 11.04 -4.76 5.01
CA TRP A 208 10.27 -5.50 6.00
C TRP A 208 8.77 -5.22 5.88
N CYS A 209 8.40 -3.95 5.57
CA CYS A 209 7.01 -3.55 5.36
C CYS A 209 6.41 -4.25 4.13
N VAL A 210 7.09 -4.26 3.00
CA VAL A 210 6.69 -5.03 1.81
C VAL A 210 6.61 -6.52 2.16
N GLY A 211 7.64 -7.08 2.78
CA GLY A 211 7.66 -8.48 3.19
C GLY A 211 6.46 -8.88 4.03
N CYS A 212 5.95 -8.05 4.94
CA CYS A 212 4.81 -8.43 5.79
C CYS A 212 3.45 -8.34 5.08
N CYS A 213 3.30 -7.58 3.97
CA CYS A 213 1.98 -7.30 3.38
C CYS A 213 1.89 -7.49 1.85
N TRP A 214 2.97 -7.87 1.14
CA TRP A 214 2.95 -7.98 -0.32
C TRP A 214 1.84 -8.90 -0.87
N MET A 215 1.54 -10.00 -0.18
CA MET A 215 0.45 -10.90 -0.59
C MET A 215 -0.94 -10.27 -0.40
N LEU A 216 -1.11 -9.43 0.63
CA LEU A 216 -2.35 -8.64 0.77
C LEU A 216 -2.49 -7.63 -0.37
N MET A 217 -1.37 -7.04 -0.82
CA MET A 217 -1.40 -6.14 -1.99
C MET A 217 -1.69 -6.92 -3.29
N ALA A 218 -1.28 -8.18 -3.39
CA ALA A 218 -1.65 -9.04 -4.52
C ALA A 218 -3.17 -9.32 -4.59
N LEU A 219 -3.89 -9.27 -3.46
CA LEU A 219 -5.34 -9.40 -3.44
C LEU A 219 -6.07 -8.24 -4.14
N LEU A 220 -5.42 -7.13 -4.41
CA LEU A 220 -5.97 -6.05 -5.23
C LEU A 220 -6.31 -6.56 -6.65
N PHE A 221 -5.56 -7.52 -7.18
CA PHE A 221 -5.88 -8.15 -8.46
C PHE A 221 -7.14 -9.02 -8.42
N ALA A 222 -7.51 -9.54 -7.25
CA ALA A 222 -8.74 -10.33 -7.10
C ALA A 222 -9.97 -9.45 -6.83
N GLY A 223 -9.84 -8.45 -5.97
CA GLY A 223 -10.95 -7.58 -5.55
C GLY A 223 -11.15 -6.32 -6.40
N GLY A 224 -10.25 -6.09 -7.36
CA GLY A 224 -10.21 -4.87 -8.19
C GLY A 224 -9.22 -3.83 -7.65
N ILE A 225 -8.29 -3.45 -8.53
CA ILE A 225 -7.17 -2.55 -8.16
C ILE A 225 -7.68 -1.16 -7.75
N MET A 226 -8.78 -0.69 -8.37
CA MET A 226 -9.38 0.62 -8.08
C MET A 226 -10.67 0.53 -7.24
N ASN A 227 -10.93 -0.61 -6.62
CA ASN A 227 -12.05 -0.75 -5.71
C ASN A 227 -11.70 -0.10 -4.36
N LEU A 228 -12.24 1.10 -4.10
CA LEU A 228 -11.95 1.88 -2.90
C LEU A 228 -12.32 1.14 -1.59
N VAL A 229 -13.41 0.40 -1.60
CA VAL A 229 -13.84 -0.39 -0.42
C VAL A 229 -12.81 -1.46 -0.12
N TRP A 230 -12.32 -2.13 -1.16
CA TRP A 230 -11.30 -3.17 -1.04
C TRP A 230 -9.95 -2.60 -0.60
N ILE A 231 -9.54 -1.46 -1.18
CA ILE A 231 -8.33 -0.72 -0.78
C ILE A 231 -8.42 -0.31 0.70
N ALA A 232 -9.55 0.26 1.13
CA ALA A 232 -9.76 0.68 2.51
C ALA A 232 -9.76 -0.50 3.49
N LEU A 233 -10.41 -1.61 3.12
CA LEU A 233 -10.43 -2.84 3.92
C LEU A 233 -9.02 -3.40 4.12
N LEU A 234 -8.23 -3.51 3.04
CA LEU A 234 -6.86 -3.99 3.12
C LEU A 234 -5.97 -3.03 3.92
N THR A 235 -6.17 -1.72 3.75
CA THR A 235 -5.46 -0.70 4.53
C THR A 235 -5.73 -0.86 6.02
N LEU A 236 -7.01 -1.01 6.40
CA LEU A 236 -7.42 -1.21 7.78
C LEU A 236 -6.83 -2.50 8.34
N LEU A 237 -6.90 -3.60 7.60
CA LEU A 237 -6.33 -4.89 7.99
C LEU A 237 -4.83 -4.77 8.27
N VAL A 238 -4.06 -4.16 7.36
CA VAL A 238 -2.62 -3.95 7.55
C VAL A 238 -2.34 -3.05 8.75
N ALA A 239 -3.14 -2.00 8.95
CA ALA A 239 -3.01 -1.13 10.11
C ALA A 239 -3.28 -1.89 11.42
N MET A 240 -4.33 -2.70 11.46
CA MET A 240 -4.64 -3.54 12.61
C MET A 240 -3.52 -4.53 12.93
N GLU A 241 -2.96 -5.20 11.92
CA GLU A 241 -1.85 -6.14 12.10
C GLU A 241 -0.59 -5.48 12.67
N LYS A 242 -0.30 -4.23 12.27
CA LYS A 242 0.93 -3.54 12.66
C LYS A 242 0.78 -2.74 13.95
N LEU A 243 -0.37 -2.12 14.19
CA LEU A 243 -0.56 -1.16 15.27
C LEU A 243 -1.19 -1.80 16.53
N LEU A 244 -2.02 -2.85 16.36
CA LEU A 244 -2.68 -3.48 17.51
C LEU A 244 -1.77 -4.50 18.21
N PRO A 245 -1.91 -4.68 19.54
CA PRO A 245 -1.14 -5.67 20.29
C PRO A 245 -1.39 -7.11 19.82
N TRP A 246 -2.55 -7.38 19.27
CA TRP A 246 -2.98 -8.70 18.77
C TRP A 246 -2.74 -8.90 17.27
N GLY A 247 -1.83 -8.16 16.65
CA GLY A 247 -1.61 -8.18 15.20
C GLY A 247 -1.32 -9.57 14.62
N ARG A 248 -0.73 -10.49 15.39
CA ARG A 248 -0.59 -11.89 14.95
C ARG A 248 -1.94 -12.61 14.91
N GLY A 249 -2.80 -12.39 15.89
CA GLY A 249 -4.17 -12.95 15.90
C GLY A 249 -4.99 -12.44 14.73
N THR A 250 -4.93 -11.12 14.42
CA THR A 250 -5.62 -10.55 13.26
C THR A 250 -5.11 -11.14 11.94
N SER A 251 -3.79 -11.38 11.80
CA SER A 251 -3.23 -12.05 10.62
C SER A 251 -3.76 -13.48 10.47
N VAL A 252 -3.84 -14.25 11.56
CA VAL A 252 -4.33 -15.63 11.51
C VAL A 252 -5.82 -15.66 11.14
N VAL A 253 -6.65 -14.84 11.76
CA VAL A 253 -8.08 -14.74 11.45
C VAL A 253 -8.30 -14.34 9.98
N ALA A 254 -7.60 -13.30 9.51
CA ALA A 254 -7.67 -12.87 8.11
C ALA A 254 -7.18 -13.97 7.16
N GLY A 255 -6.13 -14.69 7.54
CA GLY A 255 -5.60 -15.80 6.75
C GLY A 255 -6.60 -16.93 6.60
N LEU A 256 -7.24 -17.36 7.69
CA LEU A 256 -8.27 -18.38 7.67
C LEU A 256 -9.50 -17.94 6.86
N ALA A 257 -9.92 -16.68 6.98
CA ALA A 257 -11.01 -16.11 6.19
C ALA A 257 -10.68 -16.11 4.69
N CYS A 258 -9.45 -15.76 4.31
CA CYS A 258 -9.00 -15.81 2.91
C CYS A 258 -8.97 -17.24 2.37
N ILE A 259 -8.48 -18.22 3.13
CA ILE A 259 -8.47 -19.64 2.72
C ILE A 259 -9.92 -20.16 2.56
N ALA A 260 -10.78 -19.89 3.53
CA ALA A 260 -12.19 -20.30 3.47
C ALA A 260 -12.91 -19.65 2.28
N GLY A 261 -12.72 -18.33 2.07
CA GLY A 261 -13.27 -17.60 0.93
C GLY A 261 -12.80 -18.15 -0.42
N GLY A 262 -11.51 -18.43 -0.55
CA GLY A 262 -10.95 -19.06 -1.76
C GLY A 262 -11.49 -20.46 -1.98
N GLY A 263 -11.65 -21.26 -0.92
CA GLY A 263 -12.26 -22.60 -0.99
C GLY A 263 -13.72 -22.55 -1.44
N ILE A 264 -14.50 -21.62 -0.91
CA ILE A 264 -15.92 -21.43 -1.32
C ILE A 264 -16.00 -21.07 -2.81
N ILE A 265 -15.13 -20.18 -3.31
CA ILE A 265 -15.12 -19.79 -4.72
C ILE A 265 -14.79 -20.97 -5.65
N LEU A 266 -13.96 -21.93 -5.20
CA LEU A 266 -13.64 -23.12 -5.98
C LEU A 266 -14.79 -24.14 -6.02
N LEU A 267 -15.67 -24.14 -5.02
CA LEU A 267 -16.79 -25.06 -4.94
C LEU A 267 -18.04 -24.57 -5.69
N GLN A 268 -18.06 -23.30 -6.10
CA GLN A 268 -19.13 -22.66 -6.91
C GLN A 268 -18.84 -22.70 -8.40
#